data_5b5cc0370e0706f289472d2efb49c9f0
#
_entry.id   5b5cc0370e0706f289472d2efb49c9f0
#
_cell.length_a   1.000
_cell.length_b   1.000
_cell.length_c   1.000
_cell.angle_alpha   90.00
_cell.angle_beta   90.00
_cell.angle_gamma   90.00
#
_symmetry.space_group_name_H-M   'P 1'
#
loop_
_entity.id
_entity.type
_entity.pdbx_description
1 polymer ?
#
loop_
_entity_poly.entity_id
_entity_poly.type
_entity_poly.pdbx_seq_one_letter_code
_entity_poly.pdbx_strand_id
1 'polypeptide(L)'
;MIIAEDALGDGADEKIPITLRGWVIWGVAALFYLYEFFVRVAPSAMAPELQETFKLSAAGLGAAIGTYYIIYSPSQLLAGSFLDRFGAKNILVPASLVCSLGCFLEVLGHDAFLLSAARFCQGLGSAFAFVGTMYLAAEWFPRSTLALLSGLTTSLGMAGAIIGNSGIAHIVEKLGWHASIIAAGVLGLVITALIYFVVPHKGRHHLEHATTVQSVRRPGIFSALRIVYSNPQSWLVGISGTALYMPLSILGALWGVEYISSVTGGNKVAAAGAVSMLYVGWLIGGPIAGWFSDRTGMRRNLLLGAGVATFITTLVVVCIHSLSVKGAYVLMLLMGFASTSQVVCFATAVEHNPKSVSGTAIAATNMMIMFLGGAGEWMFGVLLDHFSGGGVHDSYPAQAYHKAILLLPAISAIGLVAAFFLTEPSRKKLVLPADAALRVESVVWPKISLSRWLHWLRRWYPGKKDNPC
;
A
#
# COMPACT_ATOMS: atom_id res chain seq x y z
N MET A 1 21.05 39.57 9.41
CA MET A 1 20.84 39.68 7.95
C MET A 1 19.48 39.01 7.68
N ILE A 2 18.47 39.75 8.00
CA ILE A 2 17.04 39.43 7.91
C ILE A 2 16.54 40.19 6.69
N ILE A 3 16.47 39.56 5.54
CA ILE A 3 15.71 40.01 4.35
C ILE A 3 15.80 38.84 3.34
N ALA A 4 14.93 37.86 3.46
CA ALA A 4 14.63 36.90 2.38
C ALA A 4 13.45 35.94 2.74
N GLU A 5 12.66 36.20 3.80
CA GLU A 5 11.46 35.39 4.11
C GLU A 5 10.15 35.99 3.59
N ASP A 6 10.16 37.27 3.19
CA ASP A 6 8.95 37.95 2.66
C ASP A 6 8.78 37.86 1.14
N ALA A 7 9.65 37.09 0.43
CA ALA A 7 9.56 36.90 -1.01
C ALA A 7 8.95 35.53 -1.43
N LEU A 8 8.53 34.71 -0.47
CA LEU A 8 7.58 33.63 -0.75
C LEU A 8 6.19 34.21 -0.56
N GLY A 9 5.86 35.12 -1.48
CA GLY A 9 4.55 35.70 -1.53
C GLY A 9 3.48 34.62 -1.41
N ASP A 10 2.44 34.97 -0.67
CA ASP A 10 1.07 34.44 -0.72
C ASP A 10 0.50 34.57 -2.16
N GLY A 11 1.38 34.35 -3.13
CA GLY A 11 1.19 34.32 -4.55
C GLY A 11 0.41 33.09 -4.92
N ALA A 12 -0.89 33.24 -4.97
CA ALA A 12 -1.80 32.47 -5.79
C ALA A 12 -1.65 30.95 -5.59
N ASP A 13 -2.24 30.41 -4.53
CA ASP A 13 -2.98 29.16 -4.65
C ASP A 13 -3.98 29.41 -5.80
N GLU A 14 -3.49 29.27 -7.02
CA GLU A 14 -4.32 29.35 -8.21
C GLU A 14 -5.46 28.38 -7.95
N LYS A 15 -6.66 28.93 -7.83
CA LYS A 15 -7.87 28.17 -7.47
C LYS A 15 -8.16 27.21 -8.60
N ILE A 16 -7.40 26.10 -8.65
CA ILE A 16 -7.67 24.99 -9.57
C ILE A 16 -9.10 24.57 -9.27
N PRO A 17 -10.07 24.84 -10.15
CA PRO A 17 -11.44 24.46 -9.89
C PRO A 17 -11.53 22.94 -9.89
N ILE A 18 -12.14 22.40 -8.83
CA ILE A 18 -12.46 20.97 -8.77
C ILE A 18 -13.51 20.69 -9.83
N THR A 19 -13.14 19.90 -10.84
CA THR A 19 -14.00 19.60 -12.00
C THR A 19 -14.38 18.13 -12.03
N LEU A 20 -15.54 17.80 -12.60
CA LEU A 20 -15.95 16.41 -12.85
C LEU A 20 -14.88 15.67 -13.68
N ARG A 21 -14.27 16.36 -14.64
CA ARG A 21 -13.19 15.79 -15.47
C ARG A 21 -11.99 15.39 -14.63
N GLY A 22 -11.58 16.21 -13.64
CA GLY A 22 -10.51 15.87 -12.70
C GLY A 22 -10.84 14.60 -11.90
N TRP A 23 -12.07 14.48 -11.39
CA TRP A 23 -12.53 13.30 -10.66
C TRP A 23 -12.52 12.04 -11.55
N VAL A 24 -12.93 12.14 -12.82
CA VAL A 24 -12.91 11.00 -13.76
C VAL A 24 -11.47 10.57 -14.07
N ILE A 25 -10.56 11.52 -14.33
CA ILE A 25 -9.15 11.23 -14.63
C ILE A 25 -8.46 10.57 -13.42
N TRP A 26 -8.62 11.15 -12.23
CA TRP A 26 -8.08 10.57 -11.00
C TRP A 26 -8.73 9.22 -10.70
N GLY A 27 -10.04 9.09 -10.84
CA GLY A 27 -10.79 7.87 -10.56
C GLY A 27 -10.33 6.69 -11.42
N VAL A 28 -10.08 6.91 -12.70
CA VAL A 28 -9.56 5.86 -13.61
C VAL A 28 -8.15 5.43 -13.22
N ALA A 29 -7.28 6.35 -12.82
CA ALA A 29 -5.95 6.00 -12.31
C ALA A 29 -6.05 5.27 -10.96
N ALA A 30 -6.96 5.69 -10.08
CA ALA A 30 -7.21 5.04 -8.80
C ALA A 30 -7.80 3.62 -8.96
N LEU A 31 -8.58 3.35 -10.02
CA LEU A 31 -9.00 2.01 -10.39
C LEU A 31 -7.81 1.12 -10.78
N PHE A 32 -6.77 1.68 -11.41
CA PHE A 32 -5.55 0.92 -11.67
C PHE A 32 -4.82 0.57 -10.38
N TYR A 33 -4.81 1.45 -9.38
CA TYR A 33 -4.25 1.14 -8.06
C TYR A 33 -5.07 0.08 -7.30
N LEU A 34 -6.39 0.12 -7.39
CA LEU A 34 -7.26 -0.96 -6.88
C LEU A 34 -6.92 -2.30 -7.55
N TYR A 35 -6.81 -2.29 -8.89
CA TYR A 35 -6.48 -3.47 -9.68
C TYR A 35 -5.09 -4.05 -9.34
N GLU A 36 -4.12 -3.20 -9.12
CA GLU A 36 -2.78 -3.59 -8.70
C GLU A 36 -2.81 -4.39 -7.38
N PHE A 37 -3.53 -3.88 -6.36
CA PHE A 37 -3.69 -4.60 -5.10
C PHE A 37 -4.47 -5.90 -5.26
N PHE A 38 -5.51 -5.89 -6.08
CA PHE A 38 -6.26 -7.10 -6.42
C PHE A 38 -5.34 -8.19 -7.01
N VAL A 39 -4.52 -7.87 -8.02
CA VAL A 39 -3.60 -8.83 -8.66
C VAL A 39 -2.48 -9.25 -7.70
N ARG A 40 -1.99 -8.34 -6.85
CA ARG A 40 -0.94 -8.61 -5.87
C ARG A 40 -1.32 -9.74 -4.91
N VAL A 41 -2.54 -9.72 -4.39
CA VAL A 41 -2.98 -10.64 -3.34
C VAL A 41 -3.76 -11.85 -3.86
N ALA A 42 -4.16 -11.86 -5.12
CA ALA A 42 -4.89 -12.97 -5.74
C ALA A 42 -4.25 -14.36 -5.51
N PRO A 43 -2.92 -14.53 -5.50
CA PRO A 43 -2.28 -15.82 -5.23
C PRO A 43 -2.64 -16.43 -3.88
N SER A 44 -2.98 -15.62 -2.86
CA SER A 44 -3.39 -16.15 -1.55
C SER A 44 -4.64 -17.03 -1.61
N ALA A 45 -5.54 -16.74 -2.55
CA ALA A 45 -6.79 -17.48 -2.71
C ALA A 45 -6.65 -18.73 -3.58
N MET A 46 -5.50 -18.93 -4.23
CA MET A 46 -5.28 -20.03 -5.18
C MET A 46 -3.89 -20.70 -5.02
N ALA A 47 -3.26 -20.53 -3.85
CA ALA A 47 -1.91 -21.03 -3.61
C ALA A 47 -1.76 -22.55 -3.85
N PRO A 48 -2.67 -23.44 -3.38
CA PRO A 48 -2.57 -24.87 -3.66
C PRO A 48 -2.70 -25.18 -5.14
N GLU A 49 -3.63 -24.56 -5.85
CA GLU A 49 -3.84 -24.77 -7.27
C GLU A 49 -2.61 -24.35 -8.10
N LEU A 50 -1.94 -23.26 -7.69
CA LEU A 50 -0.68 -22.84 -8.30
C LEU A 50 0.45 -23.83 -8.01
N GLN A 51 0.56 -24.33 -6.76
CA GLN A 51 1.56 -25.34 -6.41
C GLN A 51 1.39 -26.63 -7.22
N GLU A 52 0.17 -27.12 -7.34
CA GLU A 52 -0.16 -28.31 -8.13
C GLU A 52 0.15 -28.10 -9.62
N THR A 53 -0.33 -27.00 -10.21
CA THR A 53 -0.17 -26.72 -11.64
C THR A 53 1.30 -26.55 -12.04
N PHE A 54 2.06 -25.80 -11.25
CA PHE A 54 3.46 -25.49 -11.55
C PHE A 54 4.44 -26.47 -10.89
N LYS A 55 3.93 -27.49 -10.17
CA LYS A 55 4.71 -28.51 -9.43
C LYS A 55 5.74 -27.89 -8.48
N LEU A 56 5.31 -26.89 -7.73
CA LEU A 56 6.17 -26.11 -6.85
C LEU A 56 5.99 -26.52 -5.39
N SER A 57 7.11 -26.59 -4.66
CA SER A 57 7.07 -26.59 -3.20
C SER A 57 6.62 -25.22 -2.67
N ALA A 58 6.34 -25.10 -1.38
CA ALA A 58 5.99 -23.81 -0.78
C ALA A 58 7.12 -22.77 -0.96
N ALA A 59 8.39 -23.17 -0.80
CA ALA A 59 9.52 -22.29 -1.08
C ALA A 59 9.56 -21.86 -2.55
N GLY A 60 9.30 -22.79 -3.48
CA GLY A 60 9.23 -22.51 -4.92
C GLY A 60 8.14 -21.53 -5.27
N LEU A 61 6.92 -21.71 -4.71
CA LEU A 61 5.81 -20.78 -4.90
C LEU A 61 6.13 -19.42 -4.30
N GLY A 62 6.61 -19.36 -3.06
CA GLY A 62 6.99 -18.09 -2.41
C GLY A 62 8.07 -17.34 -3.18
N ALA A 63 9.06 -18.04 -3.79
CA ALA A 63 10.08 -17.44 -4.65
C ALA A 63 9.47 -16.87 -5.94
N ALA A 64 8.61 -17.64 -6.61
CA ALA A 64 7.97 -17.21 -7.86
C ALA A 64 7.06 -15.99 -7.63
N ILE A 65 6.20 -16.03 -6.60
CA ILE A 65 5.31 -14.91 -6.23
C ILE A 65 6.13 -13.71 -5.76
N GLY A 66 7.18 -13.93 -4.97
CA GLY A 66 8.10 -12.89 -4.48
C GLY A 66 8.81 -12.10 -5.58
N THR A 67 8.91 -12.65 -6.80
CA THR A 67 9.49 -11.94 -7.96
C THR A 67 8.76 -10.64 -8.27
N TYR A 68 7.46 -10.56 -7.97
CA TYR A 68 6.68 -9.32 -8.02
C TYR A 68 7.38 -8.19 -7.23
N TYR A 69 7.78 -8.45 -6.00
CA TYR A 69 8.37 -7.45 -5.13
C TYR A 69 9.82 -7.10 -5.50
N ILE A 70 10.55 -8.04 -6.10
CA ILE A 70 11.92 -7.83 -6.57
C ILE A 70 11.98 -6.70 -7.60
N ILE A 71 11.02 -6.65 -8.52
CA ILE A 71 10.97 -5.59 -9.54
C ILE A 71 10.14 -4.38 -9.09
N TYR A 72 9.04 -4.59 -8.36
CA TYR A 72 8.18 -3.52 -7.87
C TYR A 72 8.97 -2.51 -7.02
N SER A 73 9.77 -3.00 -6.07
CA SER A 73 10.47 -2.19 -5.08
C SER A 73 11.46 -1.20 -5.72
N PRO A 74 12.41 -1.60 -6.58
CA PRO A 74 13.32 -0.65 -7.20
C PRO A 74 12.64 0.23 -8.26
N SER A 75 11.59 -0.26 -8.93
CA SER A 75 10.87 0.53 -9.95
C SER A 75 10.17 1.74 -9.35
N GLN A 76 9.76 1.70 -8.10
CA GLN A 76 9.16 2.86 -7.42
C GLN A 76 10.13 4.03 -7.26
N LEU A 77 11.44 3.79 -7.13
CA LEU A 77 12.45 4.85 -7.09
C LEU A 77 12.47 5.68 -8.38
N LEU A 78 12.13 5.05 -9.50
CA LEU A 78 12.17 5.66 -10.83
C LEU A 78 10.81 6.24 -11.25
N ALA A 79 9.71 5.80 -10.63
CA ALA A 79 8.35 6.11 -11.06
C ALA A 79 8.09 7.63 -11.16
N GLY A 80 8.47 8.40 -10.14
CA GLY A 80 8.30 9.85 -10.16
C GLY A 80 9.06 10.52 -11.32
N SER A 81 10.31 10.14 -11.52
CA SER A 81 11.16 10.70 -12.59
C SER A 81 10.63 10.37 -14.00
N PHE A 82 10.05 9.16 -14.15
CA PHE A 82 9.47 8.76 -15.43
C PHE A 82 8.16 9.50 -15.72
N LEU A 83 7.33 9.70 -14.71
CA LEU A 83 6.09 10.49 -14.82
C LEU A 83 6.40 11.96 -15.17
N ASP A 84 7.40 12.55 -14.52
CA ASP A 84 7.81 13.92 -14.80
C ASP A 84 8.34 14.09 -16.22
N ARG A 85 9.10 13.10 -16.73
CA ARG A 85 9.72 13.17 -18.05
C ARG A 85 8.79 12.83 -19.19
N PHE A 86 7.95 11.80 -19.03
CA PHE A 86 7.16 11.22 -20.12
C PHE A 86 5.67 11.54 -20.00
N GLY A 87 5.22 12.04 -18.84
CA GLY A 87 3.81 12.31 -18.54
C GLY A 87 3.03 11.08 -18.12
N ALA A 88 1.92 11.30 -17.40
CA ALA A 88 1.15 10.23 -16.77
C ALA A 88 0.60 9.20 -17.76
N LYS A 89 0.00 9.65 -18.87
CA LYS A 89 -0.59 8.74 -19.88
C LYS A 89 0.44 7.78 -20.46
N ASN A 90 1.61 8.31 -20.88
CA ASN A 90 2.65 7.53 -21.55
C ASN A 90 3.32 6.50 -20.60
N ILE A 91 3.14 6.64 -19.30
CA ILE A 91 3.63 5.70 -18.29
C ILE A 91 2.53 4.76 -17.81
N LEU A 92 1.33 5.28 -17.48
CA LEU A 92 0.27 4.44 -16.91
C LEU A 92 -0.34 3.46 -17.92
N VAL A 93 -0.42 3.83 -19.22
CA VAL A 93 -0.92 2.93 -20.26
C VAL A 93 -0.02 1.69 -20.42
N PRO A 94 1.29 1.82 -20.71
CA PRO A 94 2.14 0.63 -20.79
C PRO A 94 2.27 -0.10 -19.46
N ALA A 95 2.25 0.60 -18.31
CA ALA A 95 2.31 -0.03 -16.99
C ALA A 95 1.10 -0.92 -16.73
N SER A 96 -0.12 -0.43 -16.94
CA SER A 96 -1.34 -1.23 -16.79
C SER A 96 -1.44 -2.35 -17.82
N LEU A 97 -0.98 -2.13 -19.05
CA LEU A 97 -0.92 -3.15 -20.09
C LEU A 97 0.04 -4.29 -19.69
N VAL A 98 1.26 -3.97 -19.25
CA VAL A 98 2.25 -4.96 -18.82
C VAL A 98 1.74 -5.76 -17.62
N CYS A 99 1.07 -5.10 -16.66
CA CYS A 99 0.42 -5.78 -15.53
C CYS A 99 -0.65 -6.76 -16.00
N SER A 100 -1.52 -6.34 -16.94
CA SER A 100 -2.57 -7.17 -17.53
C SER A 100 -2.00 -8.35 -18.33
N LEU A 101 -0.99 -8.12 -19.17
CA LEU A 101 -0.32 -9.17 -19.94
C LEU A 101 0.36 -10.19 -19.01
N GLY A 102 0.85 -9.76 -17.85
CA GLY A 102 1.34 -10.66 -16.82
C GLY A 102 0.29 -11.66 -16.35
N CYS A 103 -0.99 -11.28 -16.25
CA CYS A 103 -2.06 -12.22 -15.90
C CYS A 103 -2.26 -13.29 -17.01
N PHE A 104 -2.23 -12.91 -18.27
CA PHE A 104 -2.33 -13.90 -19.37
C PHE A 104 -1.11 -14.81 -19.43
N LEU A 105 0.09 -14.26 -19.17
CA LEU A 105 1.32 -15.06 -19.11
C LEU A 105 1.28 -16.08 -17.97
N GLU A 106 0.66 -15.75 -16.84
CA GLU A 106 0.46 -16.67 -15.70
C GLU A 106 -0.40 -17.87 -16.09
N VAL A 107 -1.48 -17.64 -16.86
CA VAL A 107 -2.37 -18.70 -17.33
C VAL A 107 -1.72 -19.59 -18.42
N LEU A 108 -0.87 -19.02 -19.25
CA LEU A 108 -0.15 -19.74 -20.29
C LEU A 108 1.05 -20.52 -19.75
N GLY A 109 1.47 -20.23 -18.52
CA GLY A 109 2.63 -20.84 -17.89
C GLY A 109 2.38 -22.29 -17.47
N HIS A 110 3.44 -23.11 -17.59
CA HIS A 110 3.44 -24.50 -17.13
C HIS A 110 4.67 -24.82 -16.26
N ASP A 111 5.50 -23.80 -15.96
CA ASP A 111 6.71 -23.94 -15.16
C ASP A 111 6.95 -22.73 -14.25
N ALA A 112 7.87 -22.90 -13.29
CA ALA A 112 8.23 -21.85 -12.34
C ALA A 112 8.77 -20.58 -12.99
N PHE A 113 9.45 -20.70 -14.14
CA PHE A 113 10.02 -19.55 -14.84
C PHE A 113 8.92 -18.65 -15.42
N LEU A 114 7.91 -19.24 -16.09
CA LEU A 114 6.80 -18.48 -16.66
C LEU A 114 5.93 -17.85 -15.56
N LEU A 115 5.69 -18.55 -14.45
CA LEU A 115 5.03 -17.95 -13.29
C LEU A 115 5.82 -16.76 -12.75
N SER A 116 7.14 -16.92 -12.57
CA SER A 116 8.01 -15.82 -12.11
C SER A 116 8.04 -14.65 -13.09
N ALA A 117 8.08 -14.91 -14.39
CA ALA A 117 8.03 -13.90 -15.44
C ALA A 117 6.68 -13.15 -15.46
N ALA A 118 5.57 -13.87 -15.26
CA ALA A 118 4.25 -13.28 -15.09
C ALA A 118 4.21 -12.33 -13.89
N ARG A 119 4.68 -12.79 -12.73
CA ARG A 119 4.76 -11.97 -11.51
C ARG A 119 5.71 -10.79 -11.65
N PHE A 120 6.82 -10.96 -12.38
CA PHE A 120 7.71 -9.85 -12.73
C PHE A 120 6.97 -8.77 -13.55
N CYS A 121 6.25 -9.15 -14.59
CA CYS A 121 5.46 -8.21 -15.41
C CYS A 121 4.39 -7.50 -14.57
N GLN A 122 3.66 -8.24 -13.74
CA GLN A 122 2.66 -7.68 -12.84
C GLN A 122 3.29 -6.67 -11.87
N GLY A 123 4.41 -7.01 -11.24
CA GLY A 123 5.13 -6.12 -10.31
C GLY A 123 5.69 -4.87 -10.97
N LEU A 124 6.26 -5.00 -12.17
CA LEU A 124 6.77 -3.88 -12.95
C LEU A 124 5.67 -2.87 -13.29
N GLY A 125 4.55 -3.35 -13.80
CA GLY A 125 3.41 -2.49 -14.12
C GLY A 125 2.83 -1.83 -12.87
N SER A 126 2.63 -2.59 -11.82
CA SER A 126 2.04 -2.14 -10.54
C SER A 126 2.81 -1.01 -9.85
N ALA A 127 4.14 -0.95 -10.03
CA ALA A 127 5.00 0.04 -9.37
C ALA A 127 4.62 1.50 -9.68
N PHE A 128 3.94 1.74 -10.79
CA PHE A 128 3.55 3.08 -11.25
C PHE A 128 2.13 3.49 -10.82
N ALA A 129 1.32 2.56 -10.29
CA ALA A 129 -0.11 2.80 -10.05
C ALA A 129 -0.35 3.89 -9.01
N PHE A 130 0.22 3.79 -7.80
CA PHE A 130 0.04 4.79 -6.75
C PHE A 130 0.64 6.14 -7.13
N VAL A 131 1.91 6.13 -7.56
CA VAL A 131 2.64 7.36 -7.89
C VAL A 131 1.96 8.09 -9.04
N GLY A 132 1.50 7.37 -10.07
CA GLY A 132 0.76 7.93 -11.20
C GLY A 132 -0.60 8.50 -10.82
N THR A 133 -1.33 7.84 -9.91
CA THR A 133 -2.60 8.35 -9.38
C THR A 133 -2.39 9.64 -8.61
N MET A 134 -1.36 9.72 -7.76
CA MET A 134 -1.04 10.92 -6.99
C MET A 134 -0.46 12.04 -7.88
N TYR A 135 0.27 11.69 -8.94
CA TYR A 135 0.73 12.65 -9.95
C TYR A 135 -0.47 13.35 -10.62
N LEU A 136 -1.47 12.58 -11.08
CA LEU A 136 -2.69 13.13 -11.66
C LEU A 136 -3.52 13.91 -10.64
N ALA A 137 -3.56 13.46 -9.38
CA ALA A 137 -4.19 14.25 -8.31
C ALA A 137 -3.54 15.63 -8.18
N ALA A 138 -2.21 15.72 -8.18
CA ALA A 138 -1.48 16.97 -8.07
C ALA A 138 -1.67 17.90 -9.29
N GLU A 139 -1.93 17.33 -10.49
CA GLU A 139 -2.18 18.12 -11.71
C GLU A 139 -3.61 18.67 -11.81
N TRP A 140 -4.59 17.94 -11.29
CA TRP A 140 -6.02 18.23 -11.52
C TRP A 140 -6.75 18.79 -10.31
N PHE A 141 -6.13 18.78 -9.13
CA PHE A 141 -6.77 19.21 -7.88
C PHE A 141 -5.91 20.21 -7.10
N PRO A 142 -6.54 21.09 -6.30
CA PRO A 142 -5.81 22.01 -5.43
C PRO A 142 -5.03 21.23 -4.35
N ARG A 143 -3.90 21.80 -3.91
CA ARG A 143 -3.00 21.17 -2.91
C ARG A 143 -3.73 20.81 -1.61
N SER A 144 -4.73 21.58 -1.22
CA SER A 144 -5.56 21.33 -0.02
C SER A 144 -6.35 20.02 -0.06
N THR A 145 -6.56 19.42 -1.22
CA THR A 145 -7.33 18.17 -1.40
C THR A 145 -6.43 16.92 -1.58
N LEU A 146 -5.12 17.10 -1.73
CA LEU A 146 -4.21 15.97 -2.00
C LEU A 146 -4.17 14.94 -0.87
N ALA A 147 -4.27 15.36 0.39
CA ALA A 147 -4.34 14.44 1.52
C ALA A 147 -5.61 13.57 1.47
N LEU A 148 -6.77 14.17 1.12
CA LEU A 148 -8.01 13.42 0.93
C LEU A 148 -7.89 12.41 -0.21
N LEU A 149 -7.34 12.82 -1.37
CA LEU A 149 -7.18 11.96 -2.54
C LEU A 149 -6.19 10.82 -2.27
N SER A 150 -5.12 11.07 -1.52
CA SER A 150 -4.20 10.03 -1.06
C SER A 150 -4.91 9.00 -0.17
N GLY A 151 -5.70 9.46 0.79
CA GLY A 151 -6.51 8.59 1.64
C GLY A 151 -7.50 7.74 0.84
N LEU A 152 -8.24 8.35 -0.09
CA LEU A 152 -9.17 7.64 -0.96
C LEU A 152 -8.46 6.63 -1.87
N THR A 153 -7.29 6.99 -2.42
CA THR A 153 -6.48 6.07 -3.22
C THR A 153 -6.06 4.85 -2.39
N THR A 154 -5.55 5.07 -1.18
CA THR A 154 -5.16 3.97 -0.28
C THR A 154 -6.37 3.09 0.07
N SER A 155 -7.53 3.69 0.33
CA SER A 155 -8.78 2.95 0.60
C SER A 155 -9.19 2.06 -0.58
N LEU A 156 -9.05 2.55 -1.81
CA LEU A 156 -9.31 1.77 -3.02
C LEU A 156 -8.32 0.61 -3.17
N GLY A 157 -7.04 0.80 -2.80
CA GLY A 157 -6.06 -0.29 -2.75
C GLY A 157 -6.49 -1.39 -1.76
N MET A 158 -6.91 -1.02 -0.55
CA MET A 158 -7.42 -1.99 0.44
C MET A 158 -8.68 -2.71 -0.05
N ALA A 159 -9.59 -2.00 -0.72
CA ALA A 159 -10.76 -2.61 -1.36
C ALA A 159 -10.34 -3.61 -2.46
N GLY A 160 -9.33 -3.27 -3.27
CA GLY A 160 -8.73 -4.17 -4.25
C GLY A 160 -8.21 -5.46 -3.62
N ALA A 161 -7.50 -5.34 -2.49
CA ALA A 161 -6.99 -6.50 -1.75
C ALA A 161 -8.12 -7.38 -1.16
N ILE A 162 -9.18 -6.77 -0.62
CA ILE A 162 -10.35 -7.51 -0.13
C ILE A 162 -11.00 -8.31 -1.28
N ILE A 163 -11.19 -7.68 -2.44
CA ILE A 163 -11.73 -8.33 -3.64
C ILE A 163 -10.78 -9.44 -4.12
N GLY A 164 -9.46 -9.20 -4.08
CA GLY A 164 -8.43 -10.15 -4.47
C GLY A 164 -8.41 -11.41 -3.59
N ASN A 165 -8.62 -11.28 -2.29
CA ASN A 165 -8.71 -12.44 -1.41
C ASN A 165 -10.11 -13.08 -1.45
N SER A 166 -11.13 -12.37 -0.96
CA SER A 166 -12.48 -12.96 -0.82
C SER A 166 -13.17 -13.17 -2.15
N GLY A 167 -13.06 -12.21 -3.09
CA GLY A 167 -13.73 -12.29 -4.39
C GLY A 167 -13.14 -13.40 -5.26
N ILE A 168 -11.82 -13.47 -5.34
CA ILE A 168 -11.14 -14.53 -6.12
C ILE A 168 -11.43 -15.91 -5.54
N ALA A 169 -11.42 -16.09 -4.21
CA ALA A 169 -11.73 -17.39 -3.61
C ALA A 169 -13.08 -17.95 -4.06
N HIS A 170 -14.12 -17.11 -4.16
CA HIS A 170 -15.43 -17.53 -4.66
C HIS A 170 -15.42 -17.90 -6.15
N ILE A 171 -14.61 -17.19 -6.97
CA ILE A 171 -14.53 -17.47 -8.40
C ILE A 171 -13.71 -18.74 -8.63
N VAL A 172 -12.62 -18.92 -7.89
CA VAL A 172 -11.76 -20.11 -7.95
C VAL A 172 -12.55 -21.37 -7.59
N GLU A 173 -13.36 -21.32 -6.54
CA GLU A 173 -14.22 -22.44 -6.12
C GLU A 173 -15.20 -22.88 -7.22
N LYS A 174 -15.73 -21.93 -8.02
CA LYS A 174 -16.76 -22.20 -9.04
C LYS A 174 -16.20 -22.46 -10.44
N LEU A 175 -15.20 -21.71 -10.85
CA LEU A 175 -14.72 -21.62 -12.23
C LEU A 175 -13.24 -22.01 -12.37
N GLY A 176 -12.54 -22.27 -11.26
CA GLY A 176 -11.13 -22.55 -11.22
C GLY A 176 -10.24 -21.29 -11.32
N TRP A 177 -8.95 -21.45 -11.04
CA TRP A 177 -8.01 -20.35 -10.96
C TRP A 177 -7.69 -19.75 -12.35
N HIS A 178 -7.65 -20.54 -13.42
CA HIS A 178 -7.42 -20.07 -14.79
C HIS A 178 -8.45 -19.01 -15.20
N ALA A 179 -9.74 -19.31 -15.02
CA ALA A 179 -10.81 -18.38 -15.36
C ALA A 179 -10.73 -17.08 -14.52
N SER A 180 -10.33 -17.20 -13.26
CA SER A 180 -10.15 -16.06 -12.35
C SER A 180 -9.06 -15.12 -12.84
N ILE A 181 -7.91 -15.66 -13.25
CA ILE A 181 -6.77 -14.85 -13.73
C ILE A 181 -7.02 -14.32 -15.14
N ILE A 182 -7.71 -15.07 -16.02
CA ILE A 182 -8.15 -14.53 -17.32
C ILE A 182 -9.08 -13.33 -17.11
N ALA A 183 -10.06 -13.43 -16.22
CA ALA A 183 -10.96 -12.34 -15.90
C ALA A 183 -10.19 -11.12 -15.34
N ALA A 184 -9.17 -11.35 -14.50
CA ALA A 184 -8.26 -10.32 -14.01
C ALA A 184 -7.50 -9.64 -15.17
N GLY A 185 -6.96 -10.43 -16.11
CA GLY A 185 -6.27 -9.92 -17.29
C GLY A 185 -7.20 -9.06 -18.17
N VAL A 186 -8.42 -9.54 -18.43
CA VAL A 186 -9.43 -8.78 -19.21
C VAL A 186 -9.79 -7.47 -18.50
N LEU A 187 -10.01 -7.50 -17.17
CA LEU A 187 -10.25 -6.29 -16.38
C LEU A 187 -9.09 -5.29 -16.51
N GLY A 188 -7.85 -5.79 -16.48
CA GLY A 188 -6.65 -4.97 -16.66
C GLY A 188 -6.60 -4.32 -18.05
N LEU A 189 -6.98 -5.05 -19.12
CA LEU A 189 -7.10 -4.47 -20.48
C LEU A 189 -8.18 -3.39 -20.55
N VAL A 190 -9.33 -3.58 -19.90
CA VAL A 190 -10.39 -2.57 -19.81
C VAL A 190 -9.86 -1.32 -19.09
N ILE A 191 -9.16 -1.47 -17.96
CA ILE A 191 -8.55 -0.35 -17.24
C ILE A 191 -7.50 0.35 -18.11
N THR A 192 -6.68 -0.41 -18.84
CA THR A 192 -5.70 0.14 -19.79
C THR A 192 -6.38 1.00 -20.87
N ALA A 193 -7.48 0.50 -21.45
CA ALA A 193 -8.27 1.25 -22.42
C ALA A 193 -8.88 2.51 -21.79
N LEU A 194 -9.44 2.42 -20.57
CA LEU A 194 -9.96 3.59 -19.86
C LEU A 194 -8.87 4.63 -19.61
N ILE A 195 -7.68 4.23 -19.18
CA ILE A 195 -6.54 5.16 -19.01
C ILE A 195 -6.18 5.80 -20.36
N TYR A 196 -6.12 5.02 -21.43
CA TYR A 196 -5.78 5.50 -22.77
C TYR A 196 -6.75 6.55 -23.29
N PHE A 197 -8.06 6.36 -23.11
CA PHE A 197 -9.07 7.30 -23.61
C PHE A 197 -9.32 8.49 -22.69
N VAL A 198 -9.19 8.31 -21.37
CA VAL A 198 -9.58 9.31 -20.36
C VAL A 198 -8.42 10.21 -19.96
N VAL A 199 -7.21 9.65 -19.78
CA VAL A 199 -6.04 10.44 -19.33
C VAL A 199 -5.47 11.23 -20.51
N PRO A 200 -5.34 12.56 -20.43
CA PRO A 200 -4.81 13.38 -21.50
C PRO A 200 -3.30 13.24 -21.65
N HIS A 201 -2.77 13.45 -22.86
CA HIS A 201 -1.31 13.40 -23.13
C HIS A 201 -0.53 14.54 -22.46
N LYS A 202 -1.15 15.73 -22.31
CA LYS A 202 -0.52 16.90 -21.69
C LYS A 202 -1.28 17.22 -20.42
N GLY A 203 -0.57 17.24 -19.31
CA GLY A 203 -1.08 17.75 -18.05
C GLY A 203 -1.38 19.25 -18.17
N ARG A 204 -2.29 19.76 -17.33
CA ARG A 204 -2.77 21.14 -17.36
C ARG A 204 -1.67 22.16 -17.07
N HIS A 205 -0.62 21.78 -16.34
CA HIS A 205 0.45 22.66 -15.86
C HIS A 205 1.82 22.52 -16.55
N HIS A 206 1.93 21.66 -17.57
CA HIS A 206 3.22 21.50 -18.27
C HIS A 206 3.71 22.75 -19.03
N LEU A 207 2.86 23.78 -19.18
CA LEU A 207 3.19 25.01 -19.92
C LEU A 207 3.63 26.18 -19.03
N GLU A 208 3.33 26.19 -17.74
CA GLU A 208 3.57 27.38 -16.88
C GLU A 208 4.69 27.21 -15.84
N HIS A 209 5.06 25.98 -15.47
CA HIS A 209 6.07 25.75 -14.41
C HIS A 209 7.49 25.48 -14.90
N ALA A 210 7.74 25.45 -16.22
CA ALA A 210 9.09 25.30 -16.76
C ALA A 210 10.01 26.52 -16.50
N THR A 211 9.45 27.65 -16.06
CA THR A 211 10.18 28.92 -16.00
C THR A 211 10.46 29.46 -14.60
N THR A 212 9.92 28.88 -13.52
CA THR A 212 10.01 29.58 -12.21
C THR A 212 10.48 28.73 -11.00
N VAL A 213 10.76 27.45 -11.17
CA VAL A 213 11.44 26.72 -10.09
C VAL A 213 12.94 26.91 -10.24
N GLN A 214 13.48 27.89 -9.51
CA GLN A 214 14.91 27.93 -9.21
C GLN A 214 15.35 26.53 -8.80
N SER A 215 16.19 25.92 -9.64
CA SER A 215 16.72 24.58 -9.45
C SER A 215 17.58 24.54 -8.19
N VAL A 216 16.96 24.27 -7.05
CA VAL A 216 17.71 23.66 -5.96
C VAL A 216 18.28 22.37 -6.56
N ARG A 217 19.58 22.34 -6.77
CA ARG A 217 20.30 21.21 -7.36
C ARG A 217 20.02 19.97 -6.53
N ARG A 218 18.97 19.21 -6.91
CA ARG A 218 18.64 17.96 -6.23
C ARG A 218 19.77 16.98 -6.47
N PRO A 219 20.27 16.30 -5.44
CA PRO A 219 21.30 15.29 -5.63
C PRO A 219 20.79 14.21 -6.59
N GLY A 220 21.68 13.68 -7.45
CA GLY A 220 21.34 12.55 -8.30
C GLY A 220 20.87 11.35 -7.46
N ILE A 221 20.08 10.44 -8.04
CA ILE A 221 19.40 9.35 -7.33
C ILE A 221 20.36 8.51 -6.47
N PHE A 222 21.54 8.15 -6.98
CA PHE A 222 22.55 7.40 -6.23
C PHE A 222 23.12 8.18 -5.04
N SER A 223 23.35 9.49 -5.23
CA SER A 223 23.81 10.36 -4.16
C SER A 223 22.74 10.52 -3.08
N ALA A 224 21.48 10.66 -3.46
CA ALA A 224 20.36 10.75 -2.54
C ALA A 224 20.16 9.43 -1.74
N LEU A 225 20.24 8.28 -2.39
CA LEU A 225 20.20 6.96 -1.74
C LEU A 225 21.38 6.80 -0.77
N ARG A 226 22.60 7.22 -1.15
CA ARG A 226 23.74 7.19 -0.25
C ARG A 226 23.52 8.03 1.00
N ILE A 227 22.93 9.23 0.88
CA ILE A 227 22.59 10.07 2.02
C ILE A 227 21.61 9.35 2.94
N VAL A 228 20.51 8.80 2.39
CA VAL A 228 19.47 8.12 3.16
C VAL A 228 20.01 6.88 3.87
N TYR A 229 20.73 6.02 3.17
CA TYR A 229 21.25 4.77 3.75
C TYR A 229 22.53 4.94 4.60
N SER A 230 23.19 6.12 4.56
CA SER A 230 24.23 6.47 5.52
C SER A 230 23.67 6.87 6.89
N ASN A 231 22.34 7.12 6.99
CA ASN A 231 21.69 7.46 8.24
C ASN A 231 21.18 6.17 8.93
N PRO A 232 21.71 5.79 10.13
CA PRO A 232 21.24 4.60 10.84
C PRO A 232 19.74 4.62 11.16
N GLN A 233 19.16 5.81 11.38
CA GLN A 233 17.72 5.93 11.67
C GLN A 233 16.87 5.49 10.47
N SER A 234 17.34 5.67 9.24
CA SER A 234 16.63 5.18 8.05
C SER A 234 16.52 3.66 8.02
N TRP A 235 17.55 2.94 8.46
CA TRP A 235 17.50 1.48 8.61
C TRP A 235 16.55 1.03 9.72
N LEU A 236 16.58 1.69 10.87
CA LEU A 236 15.68 1.39 11.99
C LEU A 236 14.21 1.62 11.60
N VAL A 237 13.91 2.72 10.89
CA VAL A 237 12.57 3.00 10.34
C VAL A 237 12.16 1.91 9.35
N GLY A 238 13.04 1.54 8.42
CA GLY A 238 12.76 0.51 7.42
C GLY A 238 12.52 -0.86 8.05
N ILE A 239 13.34 -1.29 9.04
CA ILE A 239 13.18 -2.55 9.76
C ILE A 239 11.87 -2.57 10.56
N SER A 240 11.57 -1.48 11.28
CA SER A 240 10.31 -1.35 12.03
C SER A 240 9.10 -1.41 11.09
N GLY A 241 9.16 -0.68 9.97
CA GLY A 241 8.10 -0.68 8.94
C GLY A 241 7.92 -2.04 8.29
N THR A 242 9.01 -2.75 8.01
CA THR A 242 8.99 -4.12 7.49
C THR A 242 8.28 -5.07 8.46
N ALA A 243 8.63 -5.03 9.74
CA ALA A 243 8.03 -5.90 10.74
C ALA A 243 6.52 -5.65 10.91
N LEU A 244 6.10 -4.38 10.85
CA LEU A 244 4.67 -4.03 10.85
C LEU A 244 3.95 -4.45 9.57
N TYR A 245 4.65 -4.51 8.41
CA TYR A 245 4.07 -4.95 7.14
C TYR A 245 3.98 -6.48 7.00
N MET A 246 4.80 -7.25 7.72
CA MET A 246 4.90 -8.71 7.59
C MET A 246 3.58 -9.46 7.72
N PRO A 247 2.67 -9.15 8.66
CA PRO A 247 1.36 -9.82 8.69
C PRO A 247 0.57 -9.66 7.39
N LEU A 248 0.64 -8.47 6.79
CA LEU A 248 -0.05 -8.20 5.53
C LEU A 248 0.59 -8.93 4.35
N SER A 249 1.93 -9.01 4.31
CA SER A 249 2.65 -9.73 3.27
C SER A 249 2.45 -11.24 3.40
N ILE A 250 2.83 -11.83 4.52
CA ILE A 250 2.81 -13.29 4.69
C ILE A 250 1.38 -13.83 4.69
N LEU A 251 0.51 -13.29 5.55
CA LEU A 251 -0.86 -13.78 5.67
C LEU A 251 -1.80 -13.15 4.64
N GLY A 252 -1.68 -11.86 4.39
CA GLY A 252 -2.58 -11.16 3.48
C GLY A 252 -2.36 -11.55 2.02
N ALA A 253 -1.09 -11.60 1.57
CA ALA A 253 -0.78 -11.70 0.15
C ALA A 253 -0.55 -13.14 -0.36
N LEU A 254 -0.18 -14.11 0.51
CA LEU A 254 0.10 -15.47 0.03
C LEU A 254 -0.41 -16.59 0.94
N TRP A 255 0.04 -16.69 2.20
CA TRP A 255 -0.11 -17.91 3.01
C TRP A 255 -1.32 -17.92 3.95
N GLY A 256 -2.02 -16.79 4.10
CA GLY A 256 -3.04 -16.63 5.15
C GLY A 256 -4.28 -17.47 4.92
N VAL A 257 -4.74 -17.64 3.68
CA VAL A 257 -5.96 -18.40 3.38
C VAL A 257 -5.76 -19.86 3.77
N GLU A 258 -4.64 -20.45 3.37
CA GLU A 258 -4.33 -21.84 3.71
C GLU A 258 -4.05 -22.02 5.21
N TYR A 259 -3.31 -21.08 5.83
CA TYR A 259 -3.08 -21.11 7.27
C TYR A 259 -4.41 -21.06 8.05
N ILE A 260 -5.28 -20.09 7.76
CA ILE A 260 -6.57 -19.95 8.48
C ILE A 260 -7.46 -21.15 8.21
N SER A 261 -7.49 -21.68 6.99
CA SER A 261 -8.24 -22.91 6.67
C SER A 261 -7.76 -24.08 7.52
N SER A 262 -6.44 -24.25 7.67
CA SER A 262 -5.84 -25.34 8.46
C SER A 262 -6.14 -25.29 9.96
N VAL A 263 -6.25 -24.08 10.56
CA VAL A 263 -6.48 -23.91 12.00
C VAL A 263 -7.96 -23.80 12.37
N THR A 264 -8.83 -23.43 11.41
CA THR A 264 -10.27 -23.30 11.65
C THR A 264 -11.04 -24.55 11.25
N GLY A 265 -10.45 -25.44 10.43
CA GLY A 265 -11.17 -26.52 9.75
C GLY A 265 -12.29 -26.00 8.85
N GLY A 266 -12.29 -24.69 8.53
CA GLY A 266 -13.27 -24.03 7.70
C GLY A 266 -13.02 -24.19 6.22
N ASN A 267 -14.01 -23.82 5.40
CA ASN A 267 -13.81 -23.78 3.96
C ASN A 267 -12.90 -22.62 3.54
N LYS A 268 -12.31 -22.73 2.37
CA LYS A 268 -11.37 -21.76 1.79
C LYS A 268 -11.96 -20.35 1.66
N VAL A 269 -13.26 -20.24 1.33
CA VAL A 269 -13.95 -18.96 1.19
C VAL A 269 -14.08 -18.24 2.55
N ALA A 270 -14.41 -18.96 3.59
CA ALA A 270 -14.50 -18.40 4.95
C ALA A 270 -13.11 -17.96 5.45
N ALA A 271 -12.06 -18.75 5.15
CA ALA A 271 -10.68 -18.41 5.47
C ALA A 271 -10.22 -17.13 4.71
N ALA A 272 -10.53 -17.03 3.43
CA ALA A 272 -10.24 -15.83 2.61
C ALA A 272 -10.97 -14.58 3.15
N GLY A 273 -12.23 -14.75 3.59
CA GLY A 273 -12.98 -13.70 4.27
C GLY A 273 -12.30 -13.22 5.56
N ALA A 274 -11.81 -14.15 6.37
CA ALA A 274 -11.08 -13.81 7.60
C ALA A 274 -9.75 -13.08 7.29
N VAL A 275 -8.98 -13.54 6.31
CA VAL A 275 -7.75 -12.87 5.87
C VAL A 275 -8.03 -11.47 5.35
N SER A 276 -9.14 -11.26 4.65
CA SER A 276 -9.55 -9.93 4.18
C SER A 276 -9.74 -8.92 5.31
N MET A 277 -9.98 -9.36 6.55
CA MET A 277 -10.09 -8.48 7.71
C MET A 277 -8.76 -7.78 8.06
N LEU A 278 -7.60 -8.33 7.66
CA LEU A 278 -6.33 -7.60 7.76
C LEU A 278 -6.40 -6.27 6.99
N TYR A 279 -6.92 -6.29 5.78
CA TYR A 279 -7.05 -5.09 4.94
C TYR A 279 -8.12 -4.14 5.46
N VAL A 280 -9.21 -4.67 6.05
CA VAL A 280 -10.21 -3.85 6.75
C VAL A 280 -9.57 -3.15 7.96
N GLY A 281 -8.75 -3.87 8.73
CA GLY A 281 -7.99 -3.28 9.84
C GLY A 281 -7.07 -2.15 9.38
N TRP A 282 -6.39 -2.33 8.25
CA TRP A 282 -5.55 -1.30 7.63
C TRP A 282 -6.36 -0.10 7.13
N LEU A 283 -7.50 -0.35 6.50
CA LEU A 283 -8.39 0.69 6.01
C LEU A 283 -8.86 1.63 7.13
N ILE A 284 -9.22 1.07 8.28
CA ILE A 284 -9.70 1.83 9.44
C ILE A 284 -8.52 2.44 10.22
N GLY A 285 -7.49 1.64 10.46
CA GLY A 285 -6.37 2.01 11.32
C GLY A 285 -5.44 3.06 10.71
N GLY A 286 -5.24 3.06 9.37
CA GLY A 286 -4.34 3.98 8.69
C GLY A 286 -4.65 5.46 8.95
N PRO A 287 -5.88 5.93 8.69
CA PRO A 287 -6.29 7.30 9.00
C PRO A 287 -6.15 7.64 10.49
N ILE A 288 -6.49 6.69 11.39
CA ILE A 288 -6.40 6.89 12.84
C ILE A 288 -4.94 7.04 13.26
N ALA A 289 -4.05 6.15 12.80
CA ALA A 289 -2.63 6.19 13.11
C ALA A 289 -1.97 7.47 12.57
N GLY A 290 -2.29 7.87 11.35
CA GLY A 290 -1.81 9.12 10.75
C GLY A 290 -2.25 10.33 11.54
N TRP A 291 -3.55 10.47 11.81
CA TRP A 291 -4.12 11.58 12.57
C TRP A 291 -3.52 11.67 13.98
N PHE A 292 -3.43 10.55 14.69
CA PHE A 292 -2.85 10.52 16.04
C PHE A 292 -1.38 10.92 16.02
N SER A 293 -0.62 10.38 15.07
CA SER A 293 0.79 10.68 14.88
C SER A 293 1.06 12.16 14.59
N ASP A 294 0.24 12.78 13.72
CA ASP A 294 0.38 14.18 13.34
C ASP A 294 -0.02 15.12 14.50
N ARG A 295 -1.09 14.77 15.23
CA ARG A 295 -1.56 15.57 16.35
C ARG A 295 -0.62 15.55 17.55
N THR A 296 -0.06 14.38 17.88
CA THR A 296 0.80 14.21 19.05
C THR A 296 2.27 14.47 18.73
N GLY A 297 2.69 14.24 17.48
CA GLY A 297 4.08 14.26 17.04
C GLY A 297 4.94 13.14 17.63
N MET A 298 4.33 12.16 18.30
CA MET A 298 5.02 11.04 18.96
C MET A 298 5.21 9.88 17.97
N ARG A 299 6.09 10.07 16.96
CA ARG A 299 6.33 9.08 15.90
C ARG A 299 6.86 7.75 16.48
N ARG A 300 7.94 7.85 17.28
CA ARG A 300 8.59 6.68 17.92
C ARG A 300 7.63 5.93 18.83
N ASN A 301 6.94 6.65 19.72
CA ASN A 301 6.07 6.00 20.70
C ASN A 301 4.89 5.28 20.04
N LEU A 302 4.36 5.83 18.93
CA LEU A 302 3.31 5.18 18.16
C LEU A 302 3.84 3.90 17.47
N LEU A 303 5.03 3.95 16.86
CA LEU A 303 5.66 2.77 16.25
C LEU A 303 5.99 1.70 17.28
N LEU A 304 6.44 2.09 18.48
CA LEU A 304 6.65 1.16 19.60
C LEU A 304 5.33 0.49 20.04
N GLY A 305 4.29 1.29 20.28
CA GLY A 305 2.98 0.76 20.68
C GLY A 305 2.38 -0.19 19.62
N ALA A 306 2.48 0.18 18.35
CA ALA A 306 2.08 -0.67 17.24
C ALA A 306 2.93 -1.95 17.13
N GLY A 307 4.24 -1.83 17.35
CA GLY A 307 5.16 -2.98 17.40
C GLY A 307 4.78 -3.97 18.50
N VAL A 308 4.49 -3.47 19.71
CA VAL A 308 3.99 -4.30 20.84
C VAL A 308 2.67 -4.97 20.49
N ALA A 309 1.70 -4.20 19.97
CA ALA A 309 0.38 -4.75 19.59
C ALA A 309 0.48 -5.79 18.48
N THR A 310 1.32 -5.55 17.46
CA THR A 310 1.58 -6.51 16.39
C THR A 310 2.27 -7.76 16.93
N PHE A 311 3.27 -7.62 17.79
CA PHE A 311 3.94 -8.74 18.42
C PHE A 311 2.98 -9.59 19.25
N ILE A 312 2.12 -8.97 20.06
CA ILE A 312 1.10 -9.68 20.85
C ILE A 312 0.12 -10.40 19.92
N THR A 313 -0.42 -9.76 18.89
CA THR A 313 -1.38 -10.39 17.98
C THR A 313 -0.74 -11.55 17.20
N THR A 314 0.52 -11.44 16.80
CA THR A 314 1.26 -12.55 16.16
C THR A 314 1.55 -13.70 17.13
N LEU A 315 1.84 -13.42 18.41
CA LEU A 315 1.94 -14.46 19.43
C LEU A 315 0.61 -15.17 19.66
N VAL A 316 -0.50 -14.43 19.71
CA VAL A 316 -1.84 -15.03 19.84
C VAL A 316 -2.12 -16.01 18.70
N VAL A 317 -1.75 -15.64 17.44
CA VAL A 317 -1.88 -16.52 16.28
C VAL A 317 -1.09 -17.82 16.47
N VAL A 318 0.13 -17.76 17.01
CA VAL A 318 0.96 -18.95 17.28
C VAL A 318 0.38 -19.82 18.39
N CYS A 319 -0.16 -19.23 19.45
CA CYS A 319 -0.66 -19.96 20.62
C CYS A 319 -2.00 -20.65 20.37
N ILE A 320 -2.75 -20.25 19.37
CA ILE A 320 -4.07 -20.80 19.06
C ILE A 320 -3.96 -21.95 18.07
N HIS A 321 -4.16 -23.18 18.55
CA HIS A 321 -4.12 -24.40 17.73
C HIS A 321 -5.46 -24.73 17.06
N SER A 322 -6.56 -24.19 17.59
CA SER A 322 -7.91 -24.33 17.03
C SER A 322 -8.67 -23.03 17.22
N LEU A 323 -9.11 -22.44 16.14
CA LEU A 323 -9.79 -21.16 16.14
C LEU A 323 -11.15 -21.28 15.44
N SER A 324 -12.19 -20.72 16.04
CA SER A 324 -13.45 -20.58 15.31
C SER A 324 -13.29 -19.59 14.16
N VAL A 325 -14.05 -19.78 13.08
CA VAL A 325 -14.07 -18.86 11.94
C VAL A 325 -14.31 -17.41 12.39
N LYS A 326 -15.27 -17.19 13.30
CA LYS A 326 -15.55 -15.85 13.87
C LYS A 326 -14.34 -15.29 14.62
N GLY A 327 -13.64 -16.13 15.38
CA GLY A 327 -12.41 -15.74 16.08
C GLY A 327 -11.30 -15.31 15.10
N ALA A 328 -11.18 -16.03 13.97
CA ALA A 328 -10.24 -15.68 12.92
C ALA A 328 -10.53 -14.29 12.31
N TYR A 329 -11.79 -13.96 12.03
CA TYR A 329 -12.20 -12.63 11.57
C TYR A 329 -11.76 -11.51 12.52
N VAL A 330 -12.04 -11.70 13.82
CA VAL A 330 -11.66 -10.71 14.85
C VAL A 330 -10.14 -10.58 14.97
N LEU A 331 -9.44 -11.72 15.02
CA LEU A 331 -7.98 -11.72 15.18
C LEU A 331 -7.27 -11.05 14.00
N MET A 332 -7.69 -11.36 12.77
CA MET A 332 -7.14 -10.73 11.55
C MET A 332 -7.45 -9.22 11.51
N LEU A 333 -8.65 -8.81 11.91
CA LEU A 333 -8.99 -7.38 12.01
C LEU A 333 -8.08 -6.65 13.00
N LEU A 334 -7.91 -7.20 14.20
CA LEU A 334 -7.06 -6.60 15.24
C LEU A 334 -5.60 -6.56 14.83
N MET A 335 -5.09 -7.62 14.19
CA MET A 335 -3.73 -7.68 13.67
C MET A 335 -3.52 -6.64 12.56
N GLY A 336 -4.46 -6.49 11.65
CA GLY A 336 -4.43 -5.48 10.60
C GLY A 336 -4.44 -4.07 11.20
N PHE A 337 -5.30 -3.81 12.18
CA PHE A 337 -5.37 -2.54 12.87
C PHE A 337 -4.06 -2.21 13.63
N ALA A 338 -3.49 -3.18 14.33
CA ALA A 338 -2.24 -3.00 15.05
C ALA A 338 -1.05 -2.66 14.12
N SER A 339 -0.97 -3.37 12.99
CA SER A 339 0.16 -3.27 12.05
C SER A 339 0.08 -2.05 11.11
N THR A 340 -1.08 -1.41 10.98
CA THR A 340 -1.30 -0.30 10.04
C THR A 340 -0.45 0.96 10.35
N SER A 341 0.04 1.11 11.58
CA SER A 341 0.93 2.22 11.94
C SER A 341 2.23 2.25 11.14
N GLN A 342 2.48 1.21 10.33
CA GLN A 342 3.53 1.18 9.31
C GLN A 342 3.52 2.45 8.43
N VAL A 343 2.37 3.03 8.14
CA VAL A 343 2.26 4.27 7.33
C VAL A 343 3.01 5.46 7.96
N VAL A 344 3.20 5.45 9.29
CA VAL A 344 3.93 6.50 10.01
C VAL A 344 5.44 6.43 9.74
N CYS A 345 5.94 5.28 9.30
CA CYS A 345 7.36 5.12 8.93
C CYS A 345 7.76 6.08 7.80
N PHE A 346 6.87 6.40 6.87
CA PHE A 346 7.17 7.34 5.79
C PHE A 346 7.42 8.76 6.28
N ALA A 347 6.56 9.25 7.19
CA ALA A 347 6.77 10.55 7.82
C ALA A 347 8.04 10.57 8.68
N THR A 348 8.27 9.49 9.43
CA THR A 348 9.47 9.33 10.26
C THR A 348 10.74 9.33 9.42
N ALA A 349 10.74 8.65 8.26
CA ALA A 349 11.86 8.64 7.33
C ALA A 349 12.18 10.04 6.77
N VAL A 350 11.15 10.84 6.45
CA VAL A 350 11.32 12.22 6.00
C VAL A 350 11.91 13.10 7.11
N GLU A 351 11.41 12.96 8.34
CA GLU A 351 11.84 13.77 9.46
C GLU A 351 13.29 13.49 9.93
N HIS A 352 13.82 12.29 9.67
CA HIS A 352 15.20 11.93 9.97
C HIS A 352 16.21 12.24 8.85
N ASN A 353 15.74 12.67 7.69
CA ASN A 353 16.60 12.93 6.54
C ASN A 353 16.54 14.41 6.08
N PRO A 354 17.56 14.92 5.41
CA PRO A 354 17.54 16.28 4.85
C PRO A 354 16.35 16.48 3.90
N LYS A 355 15.75 17.67 3.92
CA LYS A 355 14.60 18.02 3.06
C LYS A 355 14.89 17.80 1.55
N SER A 356 16.14 17.96 1.12
CA SER A 356 16.55 17.75 -0.27
C SER A 356 16.40 16.31 -0.78
N VAL A 357 16.27 15.33 0.13
CA VAL A 357 16.12 13.90 -0.19
C VAL A 357 14.84 13.27 0.37
N SER A 358 13.86 14.08 0.79
CA SER A 358 12.60 13.59 1.40
C SER A 358 11.88 12.55 0.53
N GLY A 359 11.74 12.79 -0.76
CA GLY A 359 11.12 11.84 -1.69
C GLY A 359 11.91 10.53 -1.78
N THR A 360 13.24 10.61 -1.82
CA THR A 360 14.11 9.42 -1.81
C THR A 360 14.02 8.67 -0.48
N ALA A 361 13.87 9.36 0.65
CA ALA A 361 13.71 8.72 1.96
C ALA A 361 12.42 7.89 2.02
N ILE A 362 11.29 8.42 1.53
CA ILE A 362 10.03 7.68 1.42
C ILE A 362 10.20 6.45 0.51
N ALA A 363 10.75 6.66 -0.69
CA ALA A 363 10.90 5.60 -1.68
C ALA A 363 11.85 4.49 -1.21
N ALA A 364 12.98 4.86 -0.59
CA ALA A 364 13.94 3.91 -0.03
C ALA A 364 13.35 3.10 1.13
N THR A 365 12.58 3.75 2.01
CA THR A 365 11.87 3.07 3.10
C THR A 365 10.85 2.09 2.55
N ASN A 366 10.04 2.51 1.56
CA ASN A 366 9.05 1.62 0.93
C ASN A 366 9.71 0.47 0.16
N MET A 367 10.79 0.73 -0.56
CA MET A 367 11.58 -0.30 -1.23
C MET A 367 12.05 -1.38 -0.24
N MET A 368 12.58 -0.99 0.92
CA MET A 368 13.03 -1.92 1.95
C MET A 368 11.87 -2.74 2.51
N ILE A 369 10.74 -2.10 2.83
CA ILE A 369 9.53 -2.75 3.35
C ILE A 369 9.00 -3.78 2.36
N MET A 370 8.83 -3.40 1.10
CA MET A 370 8.27 -4.28 0.07
C MET A 370 9.21 -5.42 -0.29
N PHE A 371 10.51 -5.13 -0.48
CA PHE A 371 11.50 -6.16 -0.79
C PHE A 371 11.60 -7.22 0.31
N LEU A 372 11.69 -6.78 1.56
CA LEU A 372 11.74 -7.71 2.70
C LEU A 372 10.38 -8.39 2.94
N GLY A 373 9.26 -7.76 2.55
CA GLY A 373 7.94 -8.38 2.53
C GLY A 373 7.92 -9.62 1.62
N GLY A 374 8.37 -9.48 0.38
CA GLY A 374 8.51 -10.61 -0.54
C GLY A 374 9.49 -11.69 -0.07
N ALA A 375 10.61 -11.27 0.55
CA ALA A 375 11.54 -12.19 1.20
C ALA A 375 10.88 -12.97 2.35
N GLY A 376 9.97 -12.33 3.11
CA GLY A 376 9.18 -12.97 4.16
C GLY A 376 8.22 -14.03 3.63
N GLU A 377 7.57 -13.78 2.49
CA GLU A 377 6.71 -14.77 1.82
C GLU A 377 7.50 -16.02 1.40
N TRP A 378 8.67 -15.82 0.80
CA TRP A 378 9.58 -16.90 0.43
C TRP A 378 10.10 -17.65 1.67
N MET A 379 10.57 -16.95 2.69
CA MET A 379 11.09 -17.54 3.93
C MET A 379 10.02 -18.38 4.64
N PHE A 380 8.77 -17.94 4.66
CA PHE A 380 7.66 -18.72 5.20
C PHE A 380 7.48 -20.03 4.42
N GLY A 381 7.55 -19.99 3.09
CA GLY A 381 7.51 -21.17 2.25
C GLY A 381 8.66 -22.14 2.52
N VAL A 382 9.90 -21.63 2.70
CA VAL A 382 11.08 -22.44 3.07
C VAL A 382 10.86 -23.15 4.41
N LEU A 383 10.33 -22.43 5.41
CA LEU A 383 10.03 -23.02 6.72
C LEU A 383 8.91 -24.06 6.61
N LEU A 384 7.90 -23.81 5.78
CA LEU A 384 6.79 -24.74 5.57
C LEU A 384 7.30 -26.04 4.94
N ASP A 385 8.13 -25.97 3.90
CA ASP A 385 8.77 -27.14 3.30
C ASP A 385 9.66 -27.88 4.31
N HIS A 386 10.47 -27.17 5.08
CA HIS A 386 11.35 -27.77 6.07
C HIS A 386 10.58 -28.56 7.14
N PHE A 387 9.48 -27.98 7.67
CA PHE A 387 8.69 -28.63 8.72
C PHE A 387 7.74 -29.71 8.24
N SER A 388 7.52 -29.81 6.92
CA SER A 388 6.72 -30.88 6.30
C SER A 388 7.56 -32.07 5.80
N GLY A 389 8.88 -32.02 5.96
CA GLY A 389 9.77 -33.08 5.51
C GLY A 389 10.36 -32.88 4.10
N GLY A 390 10.14 -31.71 3.52
CA GLY A 390 10.64 -31.32 2.19
C GLY A 390 9.83 -31.90 1.03
N GLY A 391 9.98 -31.29 -0.15
CA GLY A 391 9.35 -31.75 -1.39
C GLY A 391 8.06 -31.01 -1.75
N VAL A 392 7.43 -31.48 -2.82
CA VAL A 392 6.11 -30.99 -3.27
C VAL A 392 5.04 -31.78 -2.55
N HIS A 393 4.10 -31.09 -1.91
CA HIS A 393 3.00 -31.69 -1.17
C HIS A 393 1.67 -31.19 -1.75
N ASP A 394 0.70 -32.09 -1.90
CA ASP A 394 -0.68 -31.71 -2.27
C ASP A 394 -1.36 -30.89 -1.19
N SER A 395 -0.99 -31.11 0.09
CA SER A 395 -1.40 -30.31 1.24
C SER A 395 -0.35 -30.37 2.34
N TYR A 396 -0.14 -29.24 3.02
CA TYR A 396 0.78 -29.18 4.14
C TYR A 396 0.07 -29.50 5.46
N PRO A 397 0.68 -30.29 6.36
CA PRO A 397 0.08 -30.58 7.66
C PRO A 397 -0.04 -29.32 8.51
N ALA A 398 -1.12 -29.23 9.28
CA ALA A 398 -1.37 -28.08 10.18
C ALA A 398 -0.19 -27.79 11.12
N GLN A 399 0.54 -28.83 11.56
CA GLN A 399 1.74 -28.68 12.39
C GLN A 399 2.88 -27.93 11.69
N ALA A 400 3.02 -28.10 10.35
CA ALA A 400 4.05 -27.37 9.59
C ALA A 400 3.70 -25.87 9.54
N TYR A 401 2.42 -25.53 9.32
CA TYR A 401 1.94 -24.15 9.41
C TYR A 401 2.17 -23.55 10.80
N HIS A 402 1.87 -24.27 11.89
CA HIS A 402 2.11 -23.81 13.26
C HIS A 402 3.58 -23.53 13.57
N LYS A 403 4.49 -24.29 12.98
CA LYS A 403 5.93 -24.03 13.14
C LYS A 403 6.39 -22.87 12.24
N ALA A 404 5.94 -22.80 11.00
CA ALA A 404 6.32 -21.75 10.06
C ALA A 404 5.82 -20.36 10.52
N ILE A 405 4.63 -20.28 11.15
CA ILE A 405 4.04 -19.02 11.61
C ILE A 405 4.86 -18.35 12.74
N LEU A 406 5.78 -19.07 13.42
CA LEU A 406 6.73 -18.51 14.38
C LEU A 406 7.62 -17.41 13.76
N LEU A 407 7.74 -17.39 12.44
CA LEU A 407 8.42 -16.33 11.71
C LEU A 407 7.82 -14.95 11.99
N LEU A 408 6.50 -14.84 12.13
CA LEU A 408 5.83 -13.54 12.35
C LEU A 408 6.20 -12.89 13.70
N PRO A 409 6.05 -13.55 14.86
CA PRO A 409 6.47 -12.94 16.11
C PRO A 409 8.00 -12.72 16.18
N ALA A 410 8.82 -13.58 15.54
CA ALA A 410 10.26 -13.38 15.47
C ALA A 410 10.62 -12.07 14.73
N ILE A 411 10.04 -11.82 13.57
CA ILE A 411 10.24 -10.58 12.82
C ILE A 411 9.64 -9.39 13.56
N SER A 412 8.45 -9.56 14.17
CA SER A 412 7.81 -8.49 14.96
C SER A 412 8.69 -8.08 16.17
N ALA A 413 9.36 -9.03 16.81
CA ALA A 413 10.32 -8.75 17.89
C ALA A 413 11.53 -7.94 17.38
N ILE A 414 12.08 -8.30 16.21
CA ILE A 414 13.19 -7.54 15.58
C ILE A 414 12.73 -6.10 15.28
N GLY A 415 11.52 -5.92 14.73
CA GLY A 415 10.95 -4.61 14.46
C GLY A 415 10.70 -3.79 15.72
N LEU A 416 10.26 -4.43 16.80
CA LEU A 416 10.07 -3.78 18.10
C LEU A 416 11.40 -3.30 18.69
N VAL A 417 12.45 -4.11 18.60
CA VAL A 417 13.81 -3.72 19.01
C VAL A 417 14.29 -2.54 18.16
N ALA A 418 14.08 -2.57 16.83
CA ALA A 418 14.44 -1.46 15.97
C ALA A 418 13.66 -0.17 16.34
N ALA A 419 12.36 -0.27 16.60
CA ALA A 419 11.54 0.86 17.04
C ALA A 419 11.99 1.43 18.39
N PHE A 420 12.51 0.58 19.29
CA PHE A 420 13.05 1.02 20.57
C PHE A 420 14.27 1.95 20.41
N PHE A 421 15.15 1.67 19.44
CA PHE A 421 16.35 2.48 19.16
C PHE A 421 16.06 3.66 18.22
N LEU A 422 14.84 3.82 17.72
CA LEU A 422 14.45 5.04 17.03
C LEU A 422 14.54 6.25 17.96
N THR A 423 15.05 7.35 17.44
CA THR A 423 14.99 8.63 18.14
C THR A 423 13.72 9.36 17.77
N GLU A 424 13.13 10.10 18.71
CA GLU A 424 12.03 11.01 18.35
C GLU A 424 12.59 12.14 17.49
N PRO A 425 12.04 12.39 16.30
CA PRO A 425 12.52 13.50 15.47
C PRO A 425 12.47 14.81 16.25
N SER A 426 13.60 15.52 16.30
CA SER A 426 13.68 16.77 17.02
C SER A 426 12.73 17.79 16.36
N ARG A 427 11.55 18.00 16.94
CA ARG A 427 10.75 19.18 16.61
C ARG A 427 11.61 20.39 16.97
N LYS A 428 12.21 21.07 16.00
CA LYS A 428 12.51 22.48 16.16
C LYS A 428 11.16 23.10 16.54
N LYS A 429 10.97 23.42 17.85
CA LYS A 429 9.86 24.25 18.27
C LYS A 429 9.95 25.46 17.35
N LEU A 430 8.99 25.61 16.43
CA LEU A 430 8.72 26.93 15.88
C LEU A 430 8.39 27.75 17.12
N VAL A 431 9.35 28.50 17.61
CA VAL A 431 9.09 29.57 18.57
C VAL A 431 8.37 30.61 17.73
N LEU A 432 7.04 30.43 17.62
CA LEU A 432 6.22 31.50 17.10
C LEU A 432 6.46 32.72 18.04
N PRO A 433 6.76 33.89 17.50
CA PRO A 433 6.83 35.09 18.30
C PRO A 433 5.53 35.19 19.12
N ALA A 434 5.61 35.71 20.35
CA ALA A 434 4.49 35.73 21.29
C ALA A 434 3.21 36.42 20.73
N ASP A 435 3.39 37.32 19.77
CA ASP A 435 2.34 38.02 19.01
C ASP A 435 1.69 37.15 17.90
N ALA A 436 2.37 36.13 17.39
CA ALA A 436 1.79 35.16 16.45
C ALA A 436 0.94 34.10 17.16
N ALA A 437 1.23 33.78 18.42
CA ALA A 437 0.42 32.87 19.24
C ALA A 437 -1.02 33.38 19.46
N LEU A 438 -1.23 34.67 19.53
CA LEU A 438 -2.55 35.29 19.67
C LEU A 438 -3.40 35.24 18.39
N ARG A 439 -2.78 35.01 17.20
CA ARG A 439 -3.52 34.87 15.94
C ARG A 439 -3.95 33.45 15.63
N VAL A 440 -3.34 32.43 16.26
CA VAL A 440 -3.67 31.02 16.03
C VAL A 440 -4.91 30.59 16.82
N GLU A 441 -5.26 31.29 17.92
CA GLU A 441 -6.50 31.01 18.65
C GLU A 441 -7.78 31.34 17.87
N SER A 442 -7.70 32.13 16.79
CA SER A 442 -8.85 32.48 15.95
C SER A 442 -9.09 31.54 14.76
N VAL A 443 -8.22 30.57 14.50
CA VAL A 443 -8.49 29.50 13.55
C VAL A 443 -9.27 28.41 14.28
N VAL A 444 -10.50 28.73 14.63
CA VAL A 444 -11.51 27.74 15.02
C VAL A 444 -11.76 26.84 13.81
N TRP A 445 -11.25 25.61 13.86
CA TRP A 445 -11.74 24.58 12.94
C TRP A 445 -13.26 24.55 13.03
N PRO A 446 -14.00 24.72 11.91
CA PRO A 446 -15.44 24.65 11.98
C PRO A 446 -15.80 23.29 12.58
N LYS A 447 -16.46 23.27 13.72
CA LYS A 447 -17.10 22.07 14.25
C LYS A 447 -17.95 21.54 13.10
N ILE A 448 -17.52 20.40 12.53
CA ILE A 448 -18.28 19.71 11.49
C ILE A 448 -19.52 19.19 12.21
N SER A 449 -20.57 20.02 12.24
CA SER A 449 -21.87 19.56 12.69
C SER A 449 -22.49 18.74 11.55
N LEU A 450 -23.04 17.58 11.88
CA LEU A 450 -23.75 16.70 10.95
C LEU A 450 -24.79 17.47 10.11
N SER A 451 -25.35 18.55 10.66
CA SER A 451 -26.28 19.45 9.99
C SER A 451 -25.67 20.23 8.81
N ARG A 452 -24.38 20.61 8.86
CA ARG A 452 -23.69 21.26 7.75
C ARG A 452 -23.38 20.27 6.61
N TRP A 453 -23.09 19.03 6.97
CA TRP A 453 -22.88 17.95 5.99
C TRP A 453 -24.17 17.62 5.25
N LEU A 454 -25.29 17.53 5.95
CA LEU A 454 -26.61 17.34 5.38
C LEU A 454 -27.07 18.54 4.52
N HIS A 455 -26.70 19.76 4.91
CA HIS A 455 -26.98 20.96 4.11
C HIS A 455 -26.16 21.01 2.82
N TRP A 456 -24.93 20.51 2.85
CA TRP A 456 -24.06 20.38 1.68
C TRP A 456 -24.63 19.32 0.72
N LEU A 457 -25.06 18.16 1.20
CA LEU A 457 -25.72 17.11 0.40
C LEU A 457 -27.04 17.59 -0.23
N ARG A 458 -27.84 18.39 0.45
CA ARG A 458 -29.09 18.97 -0.08
C ARG A 458 -28.85 19.95 -1.24
N ARG A 459 -27.69 20.56 -1.30
CA ARG A 459 -27.32 21.48 -2.40
C ARG A 459 -26.98 20.75 -3.70
N TRP A 460 -26.70 19.44 -3.63
CA TRP A 460 -26.39 18.59 -4.79
C TRP A 460 -27.56 17.74 -5.26
N TYR A 461 -28.67 17.71 -4.49
CA TYR A 461 -29.92 17.04 -4.86
C TYR A 461 -31.07 18.07 -4.75
N PRO A 462 -31.32 18.89 -5.78
CA PRO A 462 -32.53 19.71 -5.81
C PRO A 462 -33.71 18.76 -6.04
N GLY A 463 -34.45 18.46 -4.97
CA GLY A 463 -35.71 17.74 -5.06
C GLY A 463 -36.65 18.46 -6.05
N LYS A 464 -37.37 17.68 -6.83
CA LYS A 464 -38.42 18.13 -7.73
C LYS A 464 -39.32 19.15 -7.01
N LYS A 465 -39.50 20.31 -7.64
CA LYS A 465 -40.55 21.25 -7.27
C LYS A 465 -41.89 20.58 -7.62
N ASP A 466 -42.67 20.26 -6.62
CA ASP A 466 -44.11 20.02 -6.81
C ASP A 466 -44.73 21.34 -7.19
N ASN A 467 -45.32 21.40 -8.39
CA ASN A 467 -46.23 22.45 -8.80
C ASN A 467 -47.57 22.20 -8.13
N PRO A 468 -48.19 23.19 -7.50
CA PRO A 468 -49.60 23.09 -7.10
C PRO A 468 -50.52 23.41 -8.30
N CYS A 469 -51.42 22.51 -8.57
CA CYS A 469 -52.73 22.86 -9.14
C CYS A 469 -53.74 23.06 -8.04
#